data_5a334f3e04c2aeb0fb2587eb0301f2fd
#
_entry.id   5a334f3e04c2aeb0fb2587eb0301f2fd
#
_cell.length_a   1.000
_cell.length_b   1.000
_cell.length_c   1.000
_cell.angle_alpha   90.00
_cell.angle_beta   90.00
_cell.angle_gamma   90.00
#
_symmetry.space_group_name_H-M   'P 1'
#
loop_
_entity.id
_entity.type
_entity.pdbx_description
1 polymer ?
#
loop_
_entity_poly.entity_id
_entity_poly.type
_entity_poly.pdbx_seq_one_letter_code
_entity_poly.pdbx_strand_id
1 'polypeptide(L)'
;VVTAALTPSRESLFRWLLACGIFALLLIFFSPSWGAFRLWSRIPELSGMIETRRAVSVLAQVEHPGAPIADELHCAIQWRLFFPLVGRVLQLPPPLFFGLAYVGCLLVLAYLVTLLRRAHFDWTESALATGVLGSASWFFTSTGWLGYFDSWLALALLLAAFARSRHLVWLACLLAPWIDERFAAAAPLALLCRWLHGPENVSLRRDVAVPAALLAGFLLVRLGLLSGHSAAGATVSGYLGSRKVLDAPPARIALGIWEGLRAGWCFALAALYLLWPHRGRALVLAAALCALGVLGLATAQDYARSMTMLLPAAVLGLVLARATRHRWLPPTLRLAAAVALIAPAHHVMNDAVAPIFNLQYALSFLDHPPAIAMPELYELRAFHAMGRGDFVAAEADLTLAIKLAHNPASPAKQRGILAASQQRWPDAHRDFSTMVEHDPKNPDAWFMRAQSNLALNQPAAAHSDFDRARSLAAADWLTRPDVARFLVRLNAAPAGK
;
A
#
# COMPACT_ATOMS: atom_id res chain seq x y z
N VAL A 1 -37.73 -11.58 -21.53
CA VAL A 1 -37.94 -11.40 -20.07
C VAL A 1 -38.00 -9.90 -19.82
N VAL A 2 -39.18 -9.37 -19.58
CA VAL A 2 -39.40 -7.95 -19.24
C VAL A 2 -38.87 -7.77 -17.83
N THR A 3 -37.66 -7.19 -17.70
CA THR A 3 -37.13 -6.75 -16.41
C THR A 3 -37.99 -5.58 -15.91
N ALA A 4 -38.89 -5.83 -14.96
CA ALA A 4 -39.67 -4.80 -14.30
C ALA A 4 -38.68 -3.72 -13.77
N ALA A 5 -38.91 -2.46 -14.17
CA ALA A 5 -38.08 -1.34 -13.72
C ALA A 5 -38.22 -1.22 -12.18
N LEU A 6 -37.14 -1.31 -11.47
CA LEU A 6 -37.10 -1.13 -10.02
C LEU A 6 -37.51 0.31 -9.67
N THR A 7 -38.26 0.47 -8.60
CA THR A 7 -38.53 1.82 -8.05
C THR A 7 -37.18 2.45 -7.61
N PRO A 8 -37.03 3.79 -7.64
CA PRO A 8 -35.78 4.46 -7.29
C PRO A 8 -35.21 4.06 -5.93
N SER A 9 -36.06 3.81 -4.93
CA SER A 9 -35.64 3.35 -3.61
C SER A 9 -35.07 1.91 -3.64
N ARG A 10 -35.72 1.01 -4.38
CA ARG A 10 -35.28 -0.38 -4.55
C ARG A 10 -33.99 -0.45 -5.36
N GLU A 11 -33.85 0.40 -6.38
CA GLU A 11 -32.59 0.46 -7.16
C GLU A 11 -31.40 0.93 -6.29
N SER A 12 -31.62 1.92 -5.43
CA SER A 12 -30.59 2.38 -4.48
C SER A 12 -30.19 1.27 -3.50
N LEU A 13 -31.17 0.58 -2.92
CA LEU A 13 -30.90 -0.56 -2.03
C LEU A 13 -30.10 -1.65 -2.75
N PHE A 14 -30.49 -1.99 -3.98
CA PHE A 14 -29.82 -3.05 -4.73
C PHE A 14 -28.36 -2.68 -5.10
N ARG A 15 -28.07 -1.39 -5.37
CA ARG A 15 -26.70 -0.91 -5.57
C ARG A 15 -25.84 -1.13 -4.33
N TRP A 16 -26.37 -0.83 -3.15
CA TRP A 16 -25.66 -1.05 -1.89
C TRP A 16 -25.47 -2.54 -1.58
N LEU A 17 -26.49 -3.36 -1.77
CA LEU A 17 -26.38 -4.81 -1.58
C LEU A 17 -25.33 -5.42 -2.52
N LEU A 18 -25.30 -4.99 -3.79
CA LEU A 18 -24.30 -5.43 -4.74
C LEU A 18 -22.90 -4.98 -4.32
N ALA A 19 -22.73 -3.74 -3.88
CA ALA A 19 -21.46 -3.24 -3.39
C ALA A 19 -20.97 -4.02 -2.15
N CYS A 20 -21.86 -4.31 -1.19
CA CYS A 20 -21.56 -5.14 -0.02
C CYS A 20 -21.17 -6.57 -0.41
N GLY A 21 -21.88 -7.17 -1.37
CA GLY A 21 -21.54 -8.52 -1.86
C GLY A 21 -20.17 -8.58 -2.53
N ILE A 22 -19.85 -7.59 -3.38
CA ILE A 22 -18.53 -7.46 -4.01
C ILE A 22 -17.45 -7.20 -2.95
N PHE A 23 -17.73 -6.33 -1.97
CA PHE A 23 -16.82 -6.04 -0.86
C PHE A 23 -16.47 -7.32 -0.08
N ALA A 24 -17.48 -8.12 0.29
CA ALA A 24 -17.28 -9.38 0.99
C ALA A 24 -16.45 -10.38 0.15
N LEU A 25 -16.76 -10.49 -1.15
CA LEU A 25 -16.00 -11.33 -2.08
C LEU A 25 -14.53 -10.90 -2.15
N LEU A 26 -14.27 -9.60 -2.33
CA LEU A 26 -12.92 -9.06 -2.42
C LEU A 26 -12.14 -9.23 -1.11
N LEU A 27 -12.80 -9.12 0.06
CA LEU A 27 -12.16 -9.40 1.35
C LEU A 27 -11.69 -10.84 1.46
N ILE A 28 -12.45 -11.80 0.94
CA ILE A 28 -12.06 -13.23 0.94
C ILE A 28 -10.80 -13.42 0.09
N PHE A 29 -10.71 -12.76 -1.06
CA PHE A 29 -9.60 -12.97 -2.01
C PHE A 29 -8.39 -12.07 -1.75
N PHE A 30 -8.59 -10.84 -1.26
CA PHE A 30 -7.56 -9.79 -1.28
C PHE A 30 -7.32 -9.11 0.08
N SER A 31 -7.63 -9.73 1.18
CA SER A 31 -7.32 -9.19 2.51
C SER A 31 -6.31 -10.08 3.23
N PRO A 32 -4.99 -9.83 3.08
CA PRO A 32 -3.95 -10.70 3.61
C PRO A 32 -3.87 -10.67 5.14
N SER A 33 -4.24 -9.55 5.75
CA SER A 33 -3.96 -9.29 7.16
C SER A 33 -5.20 -9.29 8.04
N TRP A 34 -6.15 -10.15 7.70
CA TRP A 34 -7.30 -10.40 8.56
C TRP A 34 -6.87 -10.72 10.01
N GLY A 35 -5.75 -11.45 10.14
CA GLY A 35 -5.12 -11.70 11.43
C GLY A 35 -4.57 -10.45 12.10
N ALA A 36 -3.91 -9.57 11.36
CA ALA A 36 -3.38 -8.31 11.90
C ALA A 36 -4.49 -7.39 12.40
N PHE A 37 -5.60 -7.27 11.65
CA PHE A 37 -6.75 -6.49 12.11
C PHE A 37 -7.38 -7.06 13.39
N ARG A 38 -7.45 -8.36 13.54
CA ARG A 38 -7.94 -9.01 14.76
C ARG A 38 -7.02 -8.80 15.96
N LEU A 39 -5.73 -8.62 15.72
CA LEU A 39 -4.70 -8.43 16.75
C LEU A 39 -4.30 -6.96 16.94
N TRP A 40 -5.03 -6.03 16.34
CA TRP A 40 -4.70 -4.60 16.36
C TRP A 40 -4.56 -4.03 17.80
N SER A 41 -5.25 -4.60 18.79
CA SER A 41 -5.10 -4.20 20.19
C SER A 41 -3.70 -4.46 20.77
N ARG A 42 -2.91 -5.29 20.08
CA ARG A 42 -1.52 -5.60 20.42
C ARG A 42 -0.51 -4.90 19.51
N ILE A 43 -0.91 -3.77 18.91
CA ILE A 43 -0.06 -3.04 17.94
C ILE A 43 1.33 -2.71 18.47
N PRO A 44 1.55 -2.27 19.71
CA PRO A 44 2.90 -2.01 20.22
C PRO A 44 3.80 -3.26 20.17
N GLU A 45 3.26 -4.43 20.47
CA GLU A 45 3.98 -5.72 20.44
C GLU A 45 4.17 -6.21 18.99
N LEU A 46 3.27 -5.81 18.09
CA LEU A 46 3.24 -6.19 16.68
C LEU A 46 3.90 -5.15 15.76
N SER A 47 4.49 -4.10 16.30
CA SER A 47 5.04 -2.97 15.52
C SER A 47 6.12 -3.39 14.51
N GLY A 48 6.75 -4.54 14.71
CA GLY A 48 7.69 -5.14 13.76
C GLY A 48 7.05 -5.81 12.55
N MET A 49 5.74 -6.08 12.60
CA MET A 49 5.00 -6.67 11.48
C MET A 49 4.77 -5.65 10.38
N ILE A 50 4.99 -6.06 9.13
CA ILE A 50 4.81 -5.19 7.97
C ILE A 50 3.38 -4.61 7.91
N GLU A 51 2.37 -5.41 8.26
CA GLU A 51 0.95 -5.04 8.22
C GLU A 51 0.56 -4.01 9.29
N THR A 52 1.27 -3.97 10.41
CA THR A 52 0.96 -3.10 11.55
C THR A 52 1.97 -1.98 11.77
N ARG A 53 3.15 -2.06 11.15
CA ARG A 53 4.25 -1.08 11.33
C ARG A 53 3.79 0.37 11.21
N ARG A 54 2.98 0.66 10.20
CA ARG A 54 2.46 2.01 9.94
C ARG A 54 1.41 2.44 10.97
N ALA A 55 0.64 1.50 11.52
CA ALA A 55 -0.43 1.79 12.46
C ALA A 55 0.05 2.57 13.69
N VAL A 56 1.23 2.21 14.21
CA VAL A 56 1.84 2.90 15.36
C VAL A 56 2.08 4.38 15.04
N SER A 57 2.71 4.67 13.89
CA SER A 57 2.97 6.05 13.48
C SER A 57 1.68 6.84 13.24
N VAL A 58 0.66 6.20 12.67
CA VAL A 58 -0.64 6.86 12.42
C VAL A 58 -1.40 7.12 13.72
N LEU A 59 -1.36 6.20 14.69
CA LEU A 59 -1.98 6.42 16.02
C LEU A 59 -1.27 7.55 16.78
N ALA A 60 0.06 7.64 16.70
CA ALA A 60 0.80 8.76 17.27
C ALA A 60 0.36 10.11 16.65
N GLN A 61 0.01 10.12 15.36
CA GLN A 61 -0.57 11.32 14.72
C GLN A 61 -2.02 11.61 15.15
N VAL A 62 -2.79 10.62 15.61
CA VAL A 62 -4.11 10.87 16.22
C VAL A 62 -3.94 11.59 17.57
N GLU A 63 -2.96 11.18 18.36
CA GLU A 63 -2.65 11.81 19.63
C GLU A 63 -2.05 13.21 19.46
N HIS A 64 -1.12 13.35 18.52
CA HIS A 64 -0.38 14.60 18.25
C HIS A 64 -0.34 14.90 16.75
N PRO A 65 -1.43 15.44 16.14
CA PRO A 65 -1.48 15.72 14.71
C PRO A 65 -0.40 16.70 14.27
N GLY A 66 0.37 16.32 13.24
CA GLY A 66 1.46 17.13 12.70
C GLY A 66 2.79 17.01 13.44
N ALA A 67 2.86 16.21 14.52
CA ALA A 67 4.13 15.97 15.21
C ALA A 67 5.15 15.30 14.27
N PRO A 68 6.44 15.68 14.34
CA PRO A 68 7.49 15.06 13.54
C PRO A 68 7.60 13.57 13.78
N ILE A 69 7.74 12.80 12.69
CA ILE A 69 7.98 11.36 12.74
C ILE A 69 9.45 11.14 12.38
N ALA A 70 10.21 10.55 13.31
CA ALA A 70 11.64 10.28 13.14
C ALA A 70 11.91 9.16 12.11
N ASP A 71 10.96 8.23 11.92
CA ASP A 71 11.08 7.14 10.94
C ASP A 71 11.02 7.70 9.51
N GLU A 72 12.13 7.59 8.78
CA GLU A 72 12.24 8.05 7.39
C GLU A 72 11.21 7.39 6.44
N LEU A 73 10.81 6.15 6.72
CA LEU A 73 9.80 5.43 5.93
C LEU A 73 8.40 6.05 6.09
N HIS A 74 8.10 6.59 7.26
CA HIS A 74 6.78 7.08 7.61
C HIS A 74 6.70 8.61 7.75
N CYS A 75 7.78 9.34 7.52
CA CYS A 75 7.82 10.82 7.68
C CYS A 75 6.72 11.55 6.89
N ALA A 76 6.30 11.03 5.73
CA ALA A 76 5.21 11.60 4.94
C ALA A 76 3.85 11.56 5.65
N ILE A 77 3.65 10.65 6.64
CA ILE A 77 2.40 10.53 7.41
C ILE A 77 2.15 11.80 8.23
N GLN A 78 3.19 12.48 8.68
CA GLN A 78 3.10 13.72 9.44
C GLN A 78 2.12 14.74 8.83
N TRP A 79 1.99 14.74 7.50
CA TRP A 79 1.18 15.70 6.76
C TRP A 79 -0.17 15.17 6.30
N ARG A 80 -0.49 13.91 6.57
CA ARG A 80 -1.77 13.30 6.26
C ARG A 80 -2.77 13.57 7.38
N LEU A 81 -3.09 14.83 7.60
CA LEU A 81 -3.76 15.34 8.79
C LEU A 81 -5.26 15.00 8.86
N PHE A 82 -5.93 14.69 7.75
CA PHE A 82 -7.38 14.57 7.72
C PHE A 82 -7.89 13.50 8.70
N PHE A 83 -7.47 12.24 8.55
CA PHE A 83 -7.93 11.17 9.42
C PHE A 83 -7.39 11.26 10.86
N PRO A 84 -6.13 11.60 11.11
CA PRO A 84 -5.68 11.89 12.45
C PRO A 84 -6.53 12.92 13.18
N LEU A 85 -6.88 14.04 12.53
CA LEU A 85 -7.77 15.05 13.11
C LEU A 85 -9.20 14.51 13.36
N VAL A 86 -9.76 13.75 12.40
CA VAL A 86 -11.06 13.08 12.59
C VAL A 86 -11.01 12.12 13.78
N GLY A 87 -9.97 11.28 13.87
CA GLY A 87 -9.79 10.34 14.98
C GLY A 87 -9.71 11.06 16.33
N ARG A 88 -8.95 12.14 16.40
CA ARG A 88 -8.78 12.96 17.60
C ARG A 88 -10.07 13.67 18.02
N VAL A 89 -10.73 14.37 17.07
CA VAL A 89 -11.94 15.16 17.36
C VAL A 89 -13.10 14.25 17.78
N LEU A 90 -13.26 13.10 17.12
CA LEU A 90 -14.32 12.14 17.41
C LEU A 90 -13.90 11.13 18.48
N GLN A 91 -12.69 11.21 19.02
CA GLN A 91 -12.13 10.27 20.03
C GLN A 91 -12.33 8.81 19.62
N LEU A 92 -12.07 8.50 18.34
CA LEU A 92 -12.30 7.17 17.80
C LEU A 92 -11.33 6.16 18.42
N PRO A 93 -11.83 5.06 19.01
CA PRO A 93 -10.95 3.98 19.40
C PRO A 93 -10.28 3.37 18.15
N PRO A 94 -9.04 2.84 18.28
CA PRO A 94 -8.27 2.35 17.15
C PRO A 94 -9.01 1.40 16.19
N PRO A 95 -9.90 0.46 16.61
CA PRO A 95 -10.65 -0.35 15.66
C PRO A 95 -11.58 0.44 14.76
N LEU A 96 -12.29 1.42 15.33
CA LEU A 96 -13.18 2.26 14.54
C LEU A 96 -12.39 3.20 13.66
N PHE A 97 -11.27 3.72 14.14
CA PHE A 97 -10.38 4.55 13.35
C PHE A 97 -9.83 3.81 12.12
N PHE A 98 -9.26 2.62 12.29
CA PHE A 98 -8.79 1.81 11.16
C PHE A 98 -9.94 1.26 10.31
N GLY A 99 -11.11 1.08 10.88
CA GLY A 99 -12.35 0.74 10.17
C GLY A 99 -12.75 1.77 9.11
N LEU A 100 -12.32 3.03 9.23
CA LEU A 100 -12.57 4.06 8.21
C LEU A 100 -12.00 3.69 6.83
N ALA A 101 -10.90 2.94 6.75
CA ALA A 101 -10.36 2.45 5.48
C ALA A 101 -11.33 1.47 4.79
N TYR A 102 -11.98 0.61 5.55
CA TYR A 102 -13.00 -0.33 5.05
C TYR A 102 -14.27 0.40 4.59
N VAL A 103 -14.69 1.43 5.34
CA VAL A 103 -15.79 2.32 4.91
C VAL A 103 -15.45 2.98 3.58
N GLY A 104 -14.22 3.47 3.41
CA GLY A 104 -13.73 4.01 2.14
C GLY A 104 -13.84 2.99 1.01
N CYS A 105 -13.44 1.74 1.23
CA CYS A 105 -13.56 0.66 0.25
C CYS A 105 -15.02 0.44 -0.18
N LEU A 106 -15.92 0.35 0.78
CA LEU A 106 -17.35 0.17 0.48
C LEU A 106 -17.93 1.36 -0.30
N LEU A 107 -17.54 2.59 0.05
CA LEU A 107 -17.97 3.80 -0.66
C LEU A 107 -17.46 3.83 -2.10
N VAL A 108 -16.20 3.42 -2.36
CA VAL A 108 -15.66 3.31 -3.73
C VAL A 108 -16.47 2.31 -4.54
N LEU A 109 -16.72 1.11 -4.00
CA LEU A 109 -17.49 0.07 -4.70
C LEU A 109 -18.94 0.53 -4.99
N ALA A 110 -19.60 1.14 -4.00
CA ALA A 110 -20.95 1.68 -4.17
C ALA A 110 -21.00 2.82 -5.22
N TYR A 111 -19.95 3.66 -5.23
CA TYR A 111 -19.83 4.72 -6.23
C TYR A 111 -19.58 4.15 -7.64
N LEU A 112 -18.71 3.15 -7.78
CA LEU A 112 -18.46 2.47 -9.06
C LEU A 112 -19.74 1.81 -9.59
N VAL A 113 -20.46 1.05 -8.77
CA VAL A 113 -21.75 0.47 -9.17
C VAL A 113 -22.70 1.58 -9.64
N THR A 114 -22.78 2.68 -8.88
CA THR A 114 -23.68 3.80 -9.23
C THR A 114 -23.26 4.45 -10.55
N LEU A 115 -21.98 4.67 -10.78
CA LEU A 115 -21.44 5.25 -11.99
C LEU A 115 -21.71 4.37 -13.23
N LEU A 116 -21.43 3.08 -13.11
CA LEU A 116 -21.61 2.10 -14.19
C LEU A 116 -23.11 1.94 -14.54
N ARG A 117 -23.98 1.87 -13.54
CA ARG A 117 -25.42 1.86 -13.76
C ARG A 117 -25.92 3.12 -14.49
N ARG A 118 -25.39 4.29 -14.13
CA ARG A 118 -25.67 5.56 -14.84
C ARG A 118 -25.13 5.59 -16.26
N ALA A 119 -24.05 4.85 -16.53
CA ALA A 119 -23.49 4.66 -17.86
C ALA A 119 -24.19 3.52 -18.65
N HIS A 120 -25.36 3.05 -18.18
CA HIS A 120 -26.19 2.03 -18.82
C HIS A 120 -25.56 0.62 -18.90
N PHE A 121 -24.65 0.29 -18.00
CA PHE A 121 -24.26 -1.11 -17.78
C PHE A 121 -25.41 -1.88 -17.14
N ASP A 122 -25.60 -3.15 -17.50
CA ASP A 122 -26.53 -4.01 -16.79
C ASP A 122 -25.96 -4.40 -15.38
N TRP A 123 -26.73 -5.15 -14.59
CA TRP A 123 -26.32 -5.52 -13.23
C TRP A 123 -25.10 -6.46 -13.23
N THR A 124 -25.06 -7.40 -14.14
CA THR A 124 -23.96 -8.36 -14.28
C THR A 124 -22.69 -7.65 -14.73
N GLU A 125 -22.77 -6.82 -15.75
CA GLU A 125 -21.66 -6.03 -16.25
C GLU A 125 -21.13 -5.06 -15.16
N SER A 126 -22.05 -4.44 -14.40
CA SER A 126 -21.69 -3.56 -13.29
C SER A 126 -20.98 -4.33 -12.17
N ALA A 127 -21.43 -5.55 -11.85
CA ALA A 127 -20.78 -6.41 -10.86
C ALA A 127 -19.37 -6.81 -11.30
N LEU A 128 -19.23 -7.31 -12.53
CA LEU A 128 -17.94 -7.73 -13.08
C LEU A 128 -16.95 -6.56 -13.15
N ALA A 129 -17.38 -5.41 -13.69
CA ALA A 129 -16.51 -4.23 -13.80
C ALA A 129 -16.09 -3.70 -12.44
N THR A 130 -17.03 -3.63 -11.47
CA THR A 130 -16.71 -3.21 -10.10
C THR A 130 -15.78 -4.21 -9.41
N GLY A 131 -15.98 -5.49 -9.61
CA GLY A 131 -15.08 -6.53 -9.09
C GLY A 131 -13.66 -6.42 -9.66
N VAL A 132 -13.52 -6.21 -10.98
CA VAL A 132 -12.22 -5.99 -11.63
C VAL A 132 -11.51 -4.76 -11.05
N LEU A 133 -12.20 -3.62 -10.99
CA LEU A 133 -11.61 -2.39 -10.47
C LEU A 133 -11.35 -2.45 -8.97
N GLY A 134 -12.17 -3.21 -8.24
CA GLY A 134 -12.03 -3.46 -6.82
C GLY A 134 -10.86 -4.40 -6.47
N SER A 135 -10.44 -5.26 -7.40
CA SER A 135 -9.28 -6.14 -7.20
C SER A 135 -7.93 -5.42 -7.28
N ALA A 136 -7.91 -4.11 -7.54
CA ALA A 136 -6.72 -3.29 -7.67
C ALA A 136 -6.11 -2.93 -6.30
N SER A 137 -4.88 -2.41 -6.32
CA SER A 137 -4.06 -2.16 -5.13
C SER A 137 -4.73 -1.29 -4.05
N TRP A 138 -5.56 -0.33 -4.42
CA TRP A 138 -6.25 0.54 -3.48
C TRP A 138 -7.11 -0.23 -2.46
N PHE A 139 -7.70 -1.36 -2.88
CA PHE A 139 -8.56 -2.18 -2.03
C PHE A 139 -7.73 -2.96 -1.03
N PHE A 140 -6.82 -3.80 -1.53
CA PHE A 140 -6.07 -4.70 -0.67
C PHE A 140 -5.06 -3.96 0.23
N THR A 141 -4.57 -2.80 -0.20
CA THR A 141 -3.76 -1.96 0.68
C THR A 141 -4.57 -1.39 1.83
N SER A 142 -5.77 -0.88 1.56
CA SER A 142 -6.64 -0.32 2.60
C SER A 142 -7.20 -1.37 3.57
N THR A 143 -7.38 -2.62 3.13
CA THR A 143 -7.93 -3.70 3.95
C THR A 143 -6.87 -4.59 4.57
N GLY A 144 -5.68 -4.65 3.98
CA GLY A 144 -4.61 -5.54 4.41
C GLY A 144 -3.58 -4.92 5.34
N TRP A 145 -3.40 -3.61 5.32
CA TRP A 145 -2.42 -2.89 6.13
C TRP A 145 -3.09 -1.79 6.95
N LEU A 146 -2.86 -1.79 8.25
CA LEU A 146 -3.44 -0.78 9.15
C LEU A 146 -2.79 0.60 8.93
N GLY A 147 -3.64 1.63 8.88
CA GLY A 147 -3.20 3.01 8.69
C GLY A 147 -3.01 3.45 7.23
N TYR A 148 -3.49 2.64 6.29
CA TYR A 148 -3.54 2.99 4.87
C TYR A 148 -4.97 3.37 4.46
N PHE A 149 -5.15 4.56 3.88
CA PHE A 149 -6.44 5.10 3.47
C PHE A 149 -6.52 5.27 1.95
N ASP A 150 -5.92 4.35 1.18
CA ASP A 150 -5.86 4.40 -0.28
C ASP A 150 -7.25 4.32 -0.92
N SER A 151 -8.22 3.71 -0.26
CA SER A 151 -9.61 3.71 -0.67
C SER A 151 -10.20 5.12 -0.75
N TRP A 152 -9.86 6.02 0.17
CA TRP A 152 -10.32 7.40 0.14
C TRP A 152 -9.62 8.21 -0.94
N LEU A 153 -8.35 7.93 -1.24
CA LEU A 153 -7.66 8.47 -2.41
C LEU A 153 -8.39 8.05 -3.69
N ALA A 154 -8.69 6.76 -3.84
CA ALA A 154 -9.42 6.22 -4.98
C ALA A 154 -10.81 6.87 -5.13
N LEU A 155 -11.57 6.99 -4.01
CA LEU A 155 -12.88 7.66 -4.01
C LEU A 155 -12.75 9.11 -4.48
N ALA A 156 -11.80 9.85 -3.94
CA ALA A 156 -11.61 11.26 -4.29
C ALA A 156 -11.21 11.44 -5.77
N LEU A 157 -10.35 10.58 -6.32
CA LEU A 157 -10.00 10.60 -7.74
C LEU A 157 -11.21 10.30 -8.64
N LEU A 158 -12.04 9.34 -8.26
CA LEU A 158 -13.26 9.01 -8.98
C LEU A 158 -14.30 10.14 -8.88
N LEU A 159 -14.43 10.79 -7.72
CA LEU A 159 -15.29 11.95 -7.55
C LEU A 159 -14.81 13.14 -8.40
N ALA A 160 -13.52 13.42 -8.41
CA ALA A 160 -12.92 14.47 -9.25
C ALA A 160 -13.19 14.22 -10.73
N ALA A 161 -13.08 12.95 -11.18
CA ALA A 161 -13.25 12.58 -12.58
C ALA A 161 -14.73 12.50 -13.01
N PHE A 162 -15.64 11.96 -12.19
CA PHE A 162 -16.96 11.52 -12.65
C PHE A 162 -18.15 12.05 -11.83
N ALA A 163 -17.92 12.82 -10.75
CA ALA A 163 -19.04 13.35 -9.98
C ALA A 163 -19.84 14.39 -10.80
N ARG A 164 -21.18 14.27 -10.80
CA ARG A 164 -22.07 15.25 -11.41
C ARG A 164 -22.08 16.58 -10.65
N SER A 165 -22.00 16.51 -9.32
CA SER A 165 -21.93 17.70 -8.48
C SER A 165 -20.52 18.28 -8.45
N ARG A 166 -20.37 19.53 -8.85
CA ARG A 166 -19.10 20.27 -8.76
C ARG A 166 -18.63 20.44 -7.31
N HIS A 167 -19.56 20.54 -6.39
CA HIS A 167 -19.22 20.62 -4.96
C HIS A 167 -18.47 19.39 -4.48
N LEU A 168 -18.83 18.18 -4.96
CA LEU A 168 -18.08 16.95 -4.64
C LEU A 168 -16.66 16.97 -5.26
N VAL A 169 -16.50 17.53 -6.45
CA VAL A 169 -15.15 17.72 -7.07
C VAL A 169 -14.32 18.67 -6.23
N TRP A 170 -14.88 19.82 -5.84
CA TRP A 170 -14.17 20.79 -5.01
C TRP A 170 -13.82 20.23 -3.63
N LEU A 171 -14.79 19.52 -3.01
CA LEU A 171 -14.56 18.85 -1.73
C LEU A 171 -13.43 17.81 -1.82
N ALA A 172 -13.40 17.02 -2.89
CA ALA A 172 -12.33 16.07 -3.14
C ALA A 172 -10.98 16.80 -3.28
N CYS A 173 -10.91 17.89 -4.06
CA CYS A 173 -9.68 18.66 -4.24
C CYS A 173 -9.22 19.40 -2.96
N LEU A 174 -10.16 19.75 -2.08
CA LEU A 174 -9.86 20.39 -0.80
C LEU A 174 -9.32 19.38 0.24
N LEU A 175 -9.97 18.24 0.38
CA LEU A 175 -9.73 17.32 1.50
C LEU A 175 -8.72 16.19 1.16
N ALA A 176 -8.78 15.66 -0.07
CA ALA A 176 -8.01 14.47 -0.41
C ALA A 176 -6.47 14.66 -0.33
N PRO A 177 -5.88 15.82 -0.64
CA PRO A 177 -4.45 16.03 -0.44
C PRO A 177 -3.99 15.87 1.01
N TRP A 178 -4.87 16.12 1.99
CA TRP A 178 -4.61 15.93 3.43
C TRP A 178 -4.84 14.49 3.89
N ILE A 179 -5.44 13.65 3.05
CA ILE A 179 -5.54 12.20 3.25
C ILE A 179 -4.31 11.51 2.67
N ASP A 180 -3.95 11.89 1.43
CA ASP A 180 -2.78 11.38 0.73
C ASP A 180 -2.33 12.39 -0.32
N GLU A 181 -1.09 12.86 -0.21
CA GLU A 181 -0.49 13.87 -1.10
C GLU A 181 -0.43 13.43 -2.57
N ARG A 182 -0.48 12.12 -2.86
CA ARG A 182 -0.55 11.59 -4.22
C ARG A 182 -1.78 12.08 -4.98
N PHE A 183 -2.84 12.49 -4.26
CA PHE A 183 -4.00 13.11 -4.89
C PHE A 183 -3.62 14.36 -5.67
N ALA A 184 -2.77 15.23 -5.11
CA ALA A 184 -2.36 16.46 -5.79
C ALA A 184 -1.64 16.18 -7.12
N ALA A 185 -0.83 15.12 -7.18
CA ALA A 185 -0.17 14.67 -8.40
C ALA A 185 -1.16 14.04 -9.41
N ALA A 186 -2.15 13.29 -8.94
CA ALA A 186 -3.09 12.55 -9.77
C ALA A 186 -4.33 13.37 -10.21
N ALA A 187 -4.65 14.45 -9.51
CA ALA A 187 -5.81 15.28 -9.81
C ALA A 187 -5.83 15.82 -11.27
N PRO A 188 -4.72 16.22 -11.88
CA PRO A 188 -4.70 16.61 -13.29
C PRO A 188 -5.22 15.50 -14.23
N LEU A 189 -4.84 14.23 -14.00
CA LEU A 189 -5.36 13.10 -14.76
C LEU A 189 -6.86 12.89 -14.50
N ALA A 190 -7.31 12.99 -13.25
CA ALA A 190 -8.73 12.86 -12.91
C ALA A 190 -9.59 13.96 -13.60
N LEU A 191 -9.12 15.20 -13.59
CA LEU A 191 -9.79 16.33 -14.27
C LEU A 191 -9.71 16.18 -15.81
N LEU A 192 -8.61 15.64 -16.34
CA LEU A 192 -8.51 15.28 -17.76
C LEU A 192 -9.55 14.21 -18.13
N CYS A 193 -9.71 13.17 -17.33
CA CYS A 193 -10.75 12.15 -17.54
C CYS A 193 -12.16 12.77 -17.50
N ARG A 194 -12.40 13.73 -16.60
CA ARG A 194 -13.65 14.49 -16.54
C ARG A 194 -13.91 15.22 -17.85
N TRP A 195 -12.92 15.92 -18.38
CA TRP A 195 -13.06 16.62 -19.65
C TRP A 195 -13.26 15.64 -20.84
N LEU A 196 -12.51 14.54 -20.86
CA LEU A 196 -12.64 13.51 -21.92
C LEU A 196 -13.99 12.80 -21.91
N HIS A 197 -14.60 12.65 -20.72
CA HIS A 197 -15.92 12.02 -20.56
C HIS A 197 -17.08 12.89 -21.05
N GLY A 198 -17.00 14.23 -20.85
CA GLY A 198 -18.07 15.14 -21.23
C GLY A 198 -17.58 16.57 -21.45
N PRO A 199 -16.86 16.82 -22.58
CA PRO A 199 -16.20 18.12 -22.82
C PRO A 199 -17.17 19.31 -22.84
N GLU A 200 -18.39 19.11 -23.29
CA GLU A 200 -19.45 20.13 -23.39
C GLU A 200 -19.96 20.62 -22.01
N ASN A 201 -19.77 19.80 -20.97
CA ASN A 201 -20.24 20.09 -19.63
C ASN A 201 -19.16 20.70 -18.72
N VAL A 202 -17.91 20.85 -19.22
CA VAL A 202 -16.78 21.33 -18.46
C VAL A 202 -16.62 22.84 -18.61
N SER A 203 -16.73 23.56 -17.50
CA SER A 203 -16.46 24.99 -17.42
C SER A 203 -15.02 25.23 -16.95
N LEU A 204 -14.22 25.95 -17.75
CA LEU A 204 -12.81 26.27 -17.40
C LEU A 204 -12.70 26.86 -15.99
N ARG A 205 -13.56 27.82 -15.62
CA ARG A 205 -13.51 28.46 -14.31
C ARG A 205 -13.85 27.48 -13.16
N ARG A 206 -14.95 26.73 -13.30
CA ARG A 206 -15.52 25.93 -12.20
C ARG A 206 -14.90 24.53 -12.09
N ASP A 207 -14.51 23.94 -13.21
CA ASP A 207 -14.05 22.55 -13.26
C ASP A 207 -12.52 22.46 -13.38
N VAL A 208 -11.80 23.56 -13.64
CA VAL A 208 -10.33 23.59 -13.72
C VAL A 208 -9.75 24.61 -12.75
N ALA A 209 -10.14 25.90 -12.86
CA ALA A 209 -9.49 26.95 -12.07
C ALA A 209 -9.76 26.81 -10.56
N VAL A 210 -10.99 26.47 -10.13
CA VAL A 210 -11.27 26.26 -8.70
C VAL A 210 -10.53 25.04 -8.16
N PRO A 211 -10.57 23.84 -8.77
CA PRO A 211 -9.72 22.74 -8.36
C PRO A 211 -8.23 23.07 -8.30
N ALA A 212 -7.71 23.75 -9.34
CA ALA A 212 -6.30 24.17 -9.38
C ALA A 212 -5.95 25.12 -8.23
N ALA A 213 -6.82 26.09 -7.90
CA ALA A 213 -6.62 26.99 -6.78
C ALA A 213 -6.61 26.26 -5.43
N LEU A 214 -7.51 25.28 -5.24
CA LEU A 214 -7.54 24.47 -4.02
C LEU A 214 -6.26 23.63 -3.85
N LEU A 215 -5.79 23.01 -4.94
CA LEU A 215 -4.54 22.25 -4.95
C LEU A 215 -3.32 23.16 -4.74
N ALA A 216 -3.30 24.33 -5.36
CA ALA A 216 -2.25 25.32 -5.14
C ALA A 216 -2.23 25.80 -3.68
N GLY A 217 -3.40 26.02 -3.08
CA GLY A 217 -3.52 26.34 -1.65
C GLY A 217 -2.92 25.26 -0.75
N PHE A 218 -3.23 23.97 -1.02
CA PHE A 218 -2.59 22.86 -0.32
C PHE A 218 -1.05 22.88 -0.48
N LEU A 219 -0.55 23.04 -1.72
CA LEU A 219 0.88 23.05 -1.98
C LEU A 219 1.58 24.24 -1.30
N LEU A 220 0.96 25.42 -1.31
CA LEU A 220 1.48 26.60 -0.61
C LEU A 220 1.59 26.37 0.89
N VAL A 221 0.56 25.80 1.51
CA VAL A 221 0.60 25.46 2.93
C VAL A 221 1.66 24.39 3.19
N ARG A 222 1.66 23.31 2.40
CA ARG A 222 2.55 22.17 2.60
C ARG A 222 4.03 22.50 2.38
N LEU A 223 4.35 23.26 1.33
CA LEU A 223 5.72 23.59 0.95
C LEU A 223 6.20 24.92 1.54
N GLY A 224 5.30 25.88 1.73
CA GLY A 224 5.63 27.21 2.24
C GLY A 224 5.63 27.27 3.76
N LEU A 225 4.47 27.05 4.38
CA LEU A 225 4.29 27.30 5.82
C LEU A 225 4.82 26.16 6.70
N LEU A 226 4.76 24.92 6.20
CA LEU A 226 5.06 23.75 7.00
C LEU A 226 6.46 23.14 6.73
N SER A 227 7.21 23.65 5.76
CA SER A 227 8.53 23.13 5.41
C SER A 227 9.55 23.23 6.57
N GLY A 228 9.47 24.28 7.36
CA GLY A 228 10.35 24.49 8.52
C GLY A 228 10.07 23.59 9.73
N HIS A 229 8.94 22.88 9.74
CA HIS A 229 8.52 22.01 10.84
C HIS A 229 8.68 20.52 10.50
N SER A 230 9.30 20.22 9.37
CA SER A 230 9.50 18.83 8.93
C SER A 230 10.80 18.27 9.52
N ALA A 231 10.78 17.01 9.95
CA ALA A 231 12.02 16.27 10.20
C ALA A 231 12.89 16.25 8.93
N ALA A 232 14.21 16.19 9.07
CA ALA A 232 15.15 16.30 7.94
C ALA A 232 14.85 15.37 6.77
N GLY A 233 14.34 14.13 7.03
CA GLY A 233 13.91 13.18 6.01
C GLY A 233 12.58 13.50 5.33
N ALA A 234 11.79 14.43 5.88
CA ALA A 234 10.48 14.82 5.34
C ALA A 234 10.57 16.00 4.34
N THR A 235 11.77 16.51 4.07
CA THR A 235 11.99 17.49 2.99
C THR A 235 11.87 16.78 1.63
N VAL A 236 11.40 17.52 0.62
CA VAL A 236 11.28 16.96 -0.76
C VAL A 236 12.62 16.42 -1.24
N SER A 237 13.72 17.13 -0.98
CA SER A 237 15.08 16.70 -1.36
C SER A 237 15.54 15.45 -0.59
N GLY A 238 15.31 15.39 0.72
CA GLY A 238 15.60 14.22 1.54
C GLY A 238 14.75 13.00 1.11
N TYR A 239 13.48 13.21 0.85
CA TYR A 239 12.57 12.20 0.37
C TYR A 239 12.97 11.62 -0.99
N LEU A 240 13.38 12.46 -1.94
CA LEU A 240 13.84 12.01 -3.25
C LEU A 240 15.26 11.40 -3.20
N GLY A 241 16.14 11.94 -2.36
CA GLY A 241 17.54 11.50 -2.25
C GLY A 241 17.72 10.18 -1.50
N SER A 242 16.83 9.84 -0.56
CA SER A 242 16.89 8.59 0.21
C SER A 242 16.35 7.38 -0.57
N ARG A 243 15.73 7.59 -1.76
CA ARG A 243 15.00 6.55 -2.48
C ARG A 243 15.75 6.09 -3.73
N LYS A 244 16.32 4.93 -3.64
CA LYS A 244 16.92 4.20 -4.76
C LYS A 244 15.82 3.47 -5.56
N VAL A 245 14.91 4.24 -6.14
CA VAL A 245 13.70 3.72 -6.81
C VAL A 245 14.05 2.81 -7.98
N LEU A 246 15.17 3.05 -8.65
CA LEU A 246 15.62 2.27 -9.81
C LEU A 246 16.52 1.08 -9.44
N ASP A 247 16.83 0.88 -8.16
CA ASP A 247 17.64 -0.26 -7.72
C ASP A 247 16.82 -1.58 -7.66
N ALA A 248 15.50 -1.50 -7.82
CA ALA A 248 14.66 -2.69 -7.88
C ALA A 248 14.83 -3.44 -9.23
N PRO A 249 14.82 -4.77 -9.21
CA PRO A 249 14.85 -5.55 -10.44
C PRO A 249 13.71 -5.15 -11.39
N PRO A 250 13.94 -5.08 -12.73
CA PRO A 250 12.90 -4.69 -13.69
C PRO A 250 11.62 -5.52 -13.61
N ALA A 251 11.75 -6.82 -13.29
CA ALA A 251 10.59 -7.70 -13.10
C ALA A 251 9.72 -7.26 -11.91
N ARG A 252 10.31 -6.76 -10.83
CA ARG A 252 9.59 -6.24 -9.66
C ARG A 252 8.87 -4.94 -10.00
N ILE A 253 9.51 -4.04 -10.75
CA ILE A 253 8.88 -2.81 -11.23
C ILE A 253 7.67 -3.15 -12.13
N ALA A 254 7.85 -4.07 -13.08
CA ALA A 254 6.77 -4.52 -13.97
C ALA A 254 5.61 -5.16 -13.18
N LEU A 255 5.91 -5.99 -12.16
CA LEU A 255 4.91 -6.55 -11.27
C LEU A 255 4.18 -5.45 -10.49
N GLY A 256 4.88 -4.44 -9.97
CA GLY A 256 4.27 -3.31 -9.27
C GLY A 256 3.34 -2.49 -10.15
N ILE A 257 3.72 -2.26 -11.41
CA ILE A 257 2.85 -1.60 -12.40
C ILE A 257 1.59 -2.45 -12.63
N TRP A 258 1.75 -3.76 -12.86
CA TRP A 258 0.63 -4.67 -13.03
C TRP A 258 -0.32 -4.65 -11.83
N GLU A 259 0.18 -4.83 -10.64
CA GLU A 259 -0.62 -4.92 -9.42
C GLU A 259 -1.41 -3.65 -9.11
N GLY A 260 -0.97 -2.50 -9.61
CA GLY A 260 -1.66 -1.23 -9.39
C GLY A 260 -3.11 -1.21 -9.86
N LEU A 261 -3.37 -1.70 -11.05
CA LEU A 261 -4.71 -1.80 -11.65
C LEU A 261 -5.08 -3.24 -12.03
N ARG A 262 -4.14 -4.18 -12.03
CA ARG A 262 -4.32 -5.59 -12.39
C ARG A 262 -5.05 -5.72 -13.75
N ALA A 263 -6.11 -6.52 -13.82
CA ALA A 263 -6.92 -6.63 -15.03
C ALA A 263 -7.60 -5.31 -15.45
N GLY A 264 -7.67 -4.32 -14.59
CA GLY A 264 -8.16 -2.96 -14.91
C GLY A 264 -7.31 -2.23 -15.95
N TRP A 265 -6.04 -2.63 -16.16
CA TRP A 265 -5.19 -2.09 -17.21
C TRP A 265 -5.78 -2.22 -18.62
N CYS A 266 -6.50 -3.32 -18.90
CA CYS A 266 -7.13 -3.50 -20.20
C CYS A 266 -8.12 -2.35 -20.53
N PHE A 267 -8.79 -1.81 -19.53
CA PHE A 267 -9.71 -0.68 -19.71
C PHE A 267 -8.99 0.66 -19.78
N ALA A 268 -7.88 0.85 -19.05
CA ALA A 268 -7.05 2.05 -19.22
C ALA A 268 -6.46 2.13 -20.65
N LEU A 269 -6.00 1.00 -21.18
CA LEU A 269 -5.55 0.90 -22.57
C LEU A 269 -6.72 1.04 -23.57
N ALA A 270 -7.90 0.50 -23.25
CA ALA A 270 -9.09 0.68 -24.05
C ALA A 270 -9.48 2.17 -24.18
N ALA A 271 -9.28 3.00 -23.14
CA ALA A 271 -9.51 4.44 -23.24
C ALA A 271 -8.65 5.08 -24.33
N LEU A 272 -7.37 4.72 -24.42
CA LEU A 272 -6.47 5.20 -25.48
C LEU A 272 -6.93 4.75 -26.87
N TYR A 273 -7.28 3.48 -27.00
CA TYR A 273 -7.79 2.92 -28.25
C TYR A 273 -9.06 3.60 -28.74
N LEU A 274 -10.04 3.81 -27.85
CA LEU A 274 -11.32 4.42 -28.17
C LEU A 274 -11.23 5.93 -28.46
N LEU A 275 -10.23 6.59 -27.91
CA LEU A 275 -9.92 7.99 -28.20
C LEU A 275 -9.04 8.17 -29.42
N TRP A 276 -8.50 7.09 -30.01
CA TRP A 276 -7.56 7.14 -31.14
C TRP A 276 -8.10 7.90 -32.38
N PRO A 277 -9.40 7.85 -32.73
CA PRO A 277 -9.94 8.70 -33.80
C PRO A 277 -9.75 10.21 -33.54
N HIS A 278 -9.61 10.59 -32.26
CA HIS A 278 -9.30 11.94 -31.82
C HIS A 278 -7.84 12.00 -31.32
N ARG A 279 -6.87 11.81 -32.22
CA ARG A 279 -5.42 11.63 -31.88
C ARG A 279 -4.89 12.56 -30.79
N GLY A 280 -5.26 13.86 -30.82
CA GLY A 280 -4.83 14.81 -29.79
C GLY A 280 -5.28 14.42 -28.40
N ARG A 281 -6.55 13.97 -28.22
CA ARG A 281 -7.07 13.51 -26.93
C ARG A 281 -6.39 12.23 -26.47
N ALA A 282 -6.15 11.28 -27.37
CA ALA A 282 -5.45 10.04 -27.06
C ALA A 282 -4.00 10.31 -26.64
N LEU A 283 -3.29 11.19 -27.34
CA LEU A 283 -1.90 11.55 -27.02
C LEU A 283 -1.80 12.27 -25.67
N VAL A 284 -2.71 13.20 -25.37
CA VAL A 284 -2.73 13.89 -24.07
C VAL A 284 -2.99 12.90 -22.93
N LEU A 285 -3.93 11.95 -23.12
CA LEU A 285 -4.17 10.90 -22.12
C LEU A 285 -2.95 10.00 -21.98
N ALA A 286 -2.32 9.57 -23.08
CA ALA A 286 -1.13 8.74 -23.03
C ALA A 286 0.04 9.45 -22.33
N ALA A 287 0.28 10.72 -22.64
CA ALA A 287 1.30 11.53 -21.98
C ALA A 287 1.02 11.68 -20.47
N ALA A 288 -0.23 11.91 -20.07
CA ALA A 288 -0.62 12.01 -18.67
C ALA A 288 -0.43 10.68 -17.92
N LEU A 289 -0.79 9.54 -18.53
CA LEU A 289 -0.59 8.22 -17.97
C LEU A 289 0.90 7.90 -17.79
N CYS A 290 1.72 8.16 -18.83
CA CYS A 290 3.16 7.96 -18.78
C CYS A 290 3.82 8.86 -17.72
N ALA A 291 3.52 10.17 -17.72
CA ALA A 291 4.07 11.11 -16.76
C ALA A 291 3.73 10.74 -15.33
N LEU A 292 2.46 10.41 -15.06
CA LEU A 292 2.01 10.04 -13.71
C LEU A 292 2.55 8.67 -13.30
N GLY A 293 2.66 7.72 -14.23
CA GLY A 293 3.29 6.42 -14.00
C GLY A 293 4.77 6.58 -13.62
N VAL A 294 5.53 7.35 -14.39
CA VAL A 294 6.95 7.65 -14.10
C VAL A 294 7.08 8.39 -12.76
N LEU A 295 6.25 9.41 -12.51
CA LEU A 295 6.25 10.13 -11.24
C LEU A 295 5.95 9.19 -10.07
N GLY A 296 4.97 8.31 -10.21
CA GLY A 296 4.62 7.31 -9.20
C GLY A 296 5.77 6.35 -8.89
N LEU A 297 6.45 5.87 -9.91
CA LEU A 297 7.62 5.00 -9.75
C LEU A 297 8.82 5.75 -9.17
N ALA A 298 9.04 7.00 -9.59
CA ALA A 298 10.20 7.80 -9.15
C ALA A 298 10.09 8.32 -7.71
N THR A 299 8.86 8.50 -7.19
CA THR A 299 8.65 9.14 -5.90
C THR A 299 8.15 8.19 -4.80
N ALA A 300 7.80 6.94 -5.13
CA ALA A 300 7.22 6.02 -4.16
C ALA A 300 8.07 4.78 -3.96
N GLN A 301 8.17 4.33 -2.71
CA GLN A 301 8.71 3.01 -2.41
C GLN A 301 7.73 1.89 -2.77
N ASP A 302 6.45 2.24 -2.88
CA ASP A 302 5.34 1.34 -3.03
C ASP A 302 4.77 1.47 -4.45
N TYR A 303 5.28 0.62 -5.35
CA TYR A 303 4.94 0.69 -6.77
C TYR A 303 3.46 0.39 -7.03
N ALA A 304 2.94 -0.67 -6.42
CA ALA A 304 1.55 -1.07 -6.63
C ALA A 304 0.57 0.03 -6.21
N ARG A 305 0.79 0.65 -5.04
CA ARG A 305 -0.06 1.73 -4.54
C ARG A 305 -0.02 2.98 -5.42
N SER A 306 1.17 3.29 -5.95
CA SER A 306 1.32 4.51 -6.77
C SER A 306 0.53 4.43 -8.05
N MET A 307 0.36 3.24 -8.62
CA MET A 307 -0.44 3.05 -9.82
C MET A 307 -1.95 3.24 -9.60
N THR A 308 -2.46 3.25 -8.36
CA THR A 308 -3.85 3.62 -8.05
C THR A 308 -4.22 4.99 -8.61
N MET A 309 -3.25 5.90 -8.75
CA MET A 309 -3.45 7.22 -9.35
C MET A 309 -4.01 7.16 -10.77
N LEU A 310 -3.86 6.04 -11.46
CA LEU A 310 -4.31 5.83 -12.85
C LEU A 310 -5.73 5.26 -12.94
N LEU A 311 -6.37 4.94 -11.81
CA LEU A 311 -7.72 4.36 -11.74
C LEU A 311 -8.79 5.13 -12.55
N PRO A 312 -8.81 6.49 -12.58
CA PRO A 312 -9.77 7.23 -13.40
C PRO A 312 -9.72 6.88 -14.89
N ALA A 313 -8.53 6.56 -15.43
CA ALA A 313 -8.40 6.20 -16.83
C ALA A 313 -9.02 4.83 -17.15
N ALA A 314 -8.91 3.86 -16.24
CA ALA A 314 -9.56 2.57 -16.40
C ALA A 314 -11.10 2.70 -16.41
N VAL A 315 -11.64 3.52 -15.51
CA VAL A 315 -13.08 3.83 -15.49
C VAL A 315 -13.52 4.57 -16.75
N LEU A 316 -12.72 5.53 -17.23
CA LEU A 316 -12.99 6.23 -18.49
C LEU A 316 -13.10 5.25 -19.67
N GLY A 317 -12.19 4.29 -19.75
CA GLY A 317 -12.21 3.28 -20.82
C GLY A 317 -13.46 2.42 -20.82
N LEU A 318 -13.92 2.00 -19.64
CA LEU A 318 -15.19 1.29 -19.48
C LEU A 318 -16.38 2.12 -19.98
N VAL A 319 -16.45 3.36 -19.52
CA VAL A 319 -17.58 4.26 -19.89
C VAL A 319 -17.58 4.56 -21.39
N LEU A 320 -16.44 4.82 -21.99
CA LEU A 320 -16.31 5.04 -23.44
C LEU A 320 -16.66 3.77 -24.23
N ALA A 321 -16.19 2.58 -23.81
CA ALA A 321 -16.53 1.32 -24.45
C ALA A 321 -18.04 1.04 -24.44
N ARG A 322 -18.72 1.40 -23.35
CA ARG A 322 -20.18 1.28 -23.24
C ARG A 322 -20.90 2.30 -24.12
N ALA A 323 -20.46 3.57 -24.11
CA ALA A 323 -21.05 4.64 -24.92
C ALA A 323 -20.97 4.33 -26.41
N THR A 324 -19.87 3.73 -26.87
CA THR A 324 -19.65 3.31 -28.26
C THR A 324 -20.20 1.91 -28.58
N ARG A 325 -20.85 1.25 -27.61
CA ARG A 325 -21.46 -0.10 -27.77
C ARG A 325 -20.51 -1.13 -28.35
N HIS A 326 -19.24 -1.10 -27.91
CA HIS A 326 -18.24 -2.02 -28.43
C HIS A 326 -18.57 -3.49 -28.10
N ARG A 327 -18.60 -4.32 -29.15
CA ARG A 327 -18.93 -5.76 -29.06
C ARG A 327 -17.97 -6.58 -28.21
N TRP A 328 -16.72 -6.12 -28.05
CA TRP A 328 -15.73 -6.81 -27.23
C TRP A 328 -15.93 -6.58 -25.71
N LEU A 329 -16.72 -5.60 -25.31
CA LEU A 329 -16.84 -5.23 -23.88
C LEU A 329 -17.35 -6.40 -22.99
N PRO A 330 -18.47 -7.10 -23.31
CA PRO A 330 -18.96 -8.19 -22.44
C PRO A 330 -17.97 -9.37 -22.30
N PRO A 331 -17.34 -9.91 -23.38
CA PRO A 331 -16.37 -10.98 -23.24
C PRO A 331 -15.11 -10.52 -22.50
N THR A 332 -14.65 -9.29 -22.71
CA THR A 332 -13.48 -8.74 -22.01
C THR A 332 -13.76 -8.59 -20.51
N LEU A 333 -14.95 -8.13 -20.13
CA LEU A 333 -15.33 -8.03 -18.72
C LEU A 333 -15.31 -9.39 -18.02
N ARG A 334 -15.84 -10.44 -18.66
CA ARG A 334 -15.82 -11.82 -18.09
C ARG A 334 -14.40 -12.33 -17.94
N LEU A 335 -13.57 -12.15 -18.96
CA LEU A 335 -12.16 -12.57 -18.93
C LEU A 335 -11.38 -11.76 -17.86
N ALA A 336 -11.54 -10.44 -17.85
CA ALA A 336 -10.89 -9.58 -16.87
C ALA A 336 -11.30 -9.93 -15.43
N ALA A 337 -12.58 -10.24 -15.19
CA ALA A 337 -13.05 -10.68 -13.88
C ALA A 337 -12.47 -12.05 -13.46
N ALA A 338 -12.39 -12.99 -14.39
CA ALA A 338 -11.74 -14.28 -14.14
C ALA A 338 -10.25 -14.09 -13.80
N VAL A 339 -9.51 -13.31 -14.60
CA VAL A 339 -8.11 -12.99 -14.35
C VAL A 339 -7.95 -12.26 -13.01
N ALA A 340 -8.82 -11.30 -12.70
CA ALA A 340 -8.77 -10.53 -11.46
C ALA A 340 -8.90 -11.41 -10.21
N LEU A 341 -9.69 -12.47 -10.26
CA LEU A 341 -9.90 -13.38 -9.11
C LEU A 341 -8.86 -14.52 -9.05
N ILE A 342 -8.44 -15.03 -10.21
CA ILE A 342 -7.54 -16.20 -10.28
C ILE A 342 -6.07 -15.80 -10.14
N ALA A 343 -5.67 -14.70 -10.76
CA ALA A 343 -4.29 -14.25 -10.72
C ALA A 343 -3.88 -13.86 -9.30
N PRO A 344 -2.78 -14.41 -8.76
CA PRO A 344 -2.26 -13.99 -7.46
C PRO A 344 -2.05 -12.48 -7.39
N ALA A 345 -2.30 -11.90 -6.24
CA ALA A 345 -2.09 -10.47 -6.00
C ALA A 345 -0.91 -10.25 -5.05
N HIS A 346 -0.21 -9.15 -5.25
CA HIS A 346 0.99 -8.82 -4.49
C HIS A 346 0.99 -7.33 -4.12
N HIS A 347 1.42 -7.05 -2.90
CA HIS A 347 1.85 -5.71 -2.52
C HIS A 347 3.33 -5.58 -2.89
N VAL A 348 3.64 -4.69 -3.82
CA VAL A 348 4.98 -4.59 -4.41
C VAL A 348 5.64 -3.29 -3.99
N MET A 349 6.70 -3.43 -3.22
CA MET A 349 7.58 -2.34 -2.80
C MET A 349 8.92 -2.42 -3.55
N ASN A 350 9.75 -1.39 -3.42
CA ASN A 350 11.08 -1.37 -4.04
C ASN A 350 12.01 -2.48 -3.51
N ASP A 351 11.86 -2.87 -2.25
CA ASP A 351 12.70 -3.81 -1.52
C ASP A 351 12.04 -5.18 -1.29
N ALA A 352 10.70 -5.26 -1.34
CA ALA A 352 9.95 -6.47 -1.01
C ALA A 352 8.72 -6.68 -1.89
N VAL A 353 8.27 -7.92 -1.95
CA VAL A 353 7.00 -8.34 -2.55
C VAL A 353 6.25 -9.17 -1.51
N ALA A 354 5.07 -8.72 -1.10
CA ALA A 354 4.22 -9.43 -0.16
C ALA A 354 2.99 -10.01 -0.87
N PRO A 355 2.74 -11.32 -0.77
CA PRO A 355 1.56 -11.92 -1.39
C PRO A 355 0.28 -11.48 -0.67
N ILE A 356 -0.80 -11.28 -1.45
CA ILE A 356 -2.08 -10.75 -0.96
C ILE A 356 -3.22 -11.72 -1.14
N PHE A 357 -3.11 -12.62 -2.10
CA PHE A 357 -4.18 -13.52 -2.46
C PHE A 357 -4.51 -14.48 -1.31
N ASN A 358 -5.51 -14.17 -0.51
CA ASN A 358 -5.91 -14.91 0.69
C ASN A 358 -6.22 -16.38 0.42
N LEU A 359 -6.92 -16.71 -0.68
CA LEU A 359 -7.21 -18.09 -1.02
C LEU A 359 -5.93 -18.86 -1.31
N GLN A 360 -4.99 -18.28 -2.07
CA GLN A 360 -3.68 -18.87 -2.30
C GLN A 360 -2.93 -19.07 -0.98
N TYR A 361 -3.00 -18.07 -0.10
CA TYR A 361 -2.41 -18.10 1.23
C TYR A 361 -3.04 -19.19 2.10
N ALA A 362 -4.38 -19.30 2.14
CA ALA A 362 -5.08 -20.36 2.85
C ALA A 362 -4.73 -21.74 2.30
N LEU A 363 -4.64 -21.90 0.98
CA LEU A 363 -4.23 -23.13 0.32
C LEU A 363 -2.76 -23.48 0.62
N SER A 364 -1.89 -22.48 0.82
CA SER A 364 -0.49 -22.74 1.20
C SER A 364 -0.32 -23.30 2.61
N PHE A 365 -1.34 -23.18 3.46
CA PHE A 365 -1.40 -23.87 4.77
C PHE A 365 -1.87 -25.31 4.70
N LEU A 366 -2.43 -25.74 3.56
CA LEU A 366 -2.81 -27.12 3.28
C LEU A 366 -1.61 -27.82 2.62
N ASP A 367 -0.69 -28.33 3.41
CA ASP A 367 0.37 -29.31 3.15
C ASP A 367 1.37 -29.14 1.99
N HIS A 368 1.14 -28.27 1.00
CA HIS A 368 2.09 -28.09 -0.09
C HIS A 368 2.36 -26.62 -0.37
N PRO A 369 3.63 -26.19 -0.37
CA PRO A 369 3.98 -24.86 -0.82
C PRO A 369 3.55 -24.69 -2.28
N PRO A 370 3.02 -23.51 -2.67
CA PRO A 370 2.69 -23.25 -4.07
C PRO A 370 3.92 -23.49 -4.95
N ALA A 371 3.69 -23.98 -6.16
CA ALA A 371 4.75 -24.26 -7.13
C ALA A 371 5.58 -23.01 -7.53
N ILE A 372 5.12 -21.84 -7.16
CA ILE A 372 5.83 -20.56 -7.34
C ILE A 372 6.74 -20.37 -6.11
N ALA A 373 8.04 -20.50 -6.33
CA ALA A 373 9.08 -20.30 -5.31
C ALA A 373 9.21 -18.81 -4.96
N MET A 374 8.36 -18.33 -4.06
CA MET A 374 8.40 -16.96 -3.55
C MET A 374 8.89 -16.98 -2.10
N PRO A 375 10.12 -16.51 -1.82
CA PRO A 375 10.66 -16.48 -0.47
C PRO A 375 9.76 -15.72 0.51
N GLU A 376 9.14 -14.63 0.05
CA GLU A 376 8.24 -13.79 0.84
C GLU A 376 6.98 -14.54 1.32
N LEU A 377 6.51 -15.54 0.57
CA LEU A 377 5.40 -16.38 0.99
C LEU A 377 5.79 -17.26 2.18
N TYR A 378 7.00 -17.82 2.16
CA TYR A 378 7.52 -18.62 3.27
C TYR A 378 7.77 -17.75 4.51
N GLU A 379 8.30 -16.53 4.37
CA GLU A 379 8.44 -15.59 5.48
C GLU A 379 7.08 -15.27 6.13
N LEU A 380 6.07 -14.98 5.33
CA LEU A 380 4.72 -14.69 5.82
C LEU A 380 4.11 -15.91 6.52
N ARG A 381 4.28 -17.12 5.97
CA ARG A 381 3.79 -18.36 6.58
C ARG A 381 4.50 -18.66 7.89
N ALA A 382 5.82 -18.48 7.94
CA ALA A 382 6.62 -18.61 9.16
C ALA A 382 6.15 -17.64 10.25
N PHE A 383 5.87 -16.40 9.87
CA PHE A 383 5.33 -15.40 10.78
C PHE A 383 4.03 -15.86 11.44
N HIS A 384 3.08 -16.38 10.65
CA HIS A 384 1.83 -16.91 11.21
C HIS A 384 2.02 -18.18 12.05
N ALA A 385 2.99 -19.03 11.69
CA ALA A 385 3.36 -20.19 12.50
C ALA A 385 3.94 -19.74 13.86
N MET A 386 4.80 -18.73 13.89
CA MET A 386 5.29 -18.12 15.14
C MET A 386 4.13 -17.58 16.00
N GLY A 387 3.18 -16.88 15.40
CA GLY A 387 1.99 -16.36 16.11
C GLY A 387 1.11 -17.45 16.74
N ARG A 388 1.17 -18.68 16.24
CA ARG A 388 0.49 -19.85 16.83
C ARG A 388 1.36 -20.66 17.78
N GLY A 389 2.63 -20.28 17.97
CA GLY A 389 3.60 -21.04 18.76
C GLY A 389 4.18 -22.27 18.03
N ASP A 390 3.92 -22.44 16.73
CA ASP A 390 4.48 -23.51 15.92
C ASP A 390 5.86 -23.10 15.38
N PHE A 391 6.84 -23.12 16.27
CA PHE A 391 8.20 -22.70 15.96
C PHE A 391 8.94 -23.66 15.00
N VAL A 392 8.53 -24.92 14.97
CA VAL A 392 9.13 -25.92 14.06
C VAL A 392 8.74 -25.61 12.61
N ALA A 393 7.45 -25.38 12.36
CA ALA A 393 6.99 -25.02 11.04
C ALA A 393 7.57 -23.64 10.61
N ALA A 394 7.65 -22.68 11.54
CA ALA A 394 8.25 -21.38 11.26
C ALA A 394 9.71 -21.49 10.83
N GLU A 395 10.51 -22.28 11.52
CA GLU A 395 11.94 -22.48 11.21
C GLU A 395 12.13 -23.18 9.85
N ALA A 396 11.29 -24.17 9.54
CA ALA A 396 11.31 -24.85 8.26
C ALA A 396 11.03 -23.88 7.11
N ASP A 397 10.00 -23.04 7.26
CA ASP A 397 9.63 -22.03 6.26
C ASP A 397 10.70 -20.96 6.08
N LEU A 398 11.28 -20.44 7.17
CA LEU A 398 12.37 -19.46 7.07
C LEU A 398 13.63 -20.06 6.42
N THR A 399 13.87 -21.35 6.63
CA THR A 399 14.96 -22.07 5.96
C THR A 399 14.75 -22.14 4.45
N LEU A 400 13.51 -22.38 4.02
CA LEU A 400 13.16 -22.35 2.60
C LEU A 400 13.23 -20.93 2.04
N ALA A 401 12.76 -19.93 2.78
CA ALA A 401 12.86 -18.53 2.39
C ALA A 401 14.31 -18.09 2.16
N ILE A 402 15.23 -18.44 3.08
CA ILE A 402 16.66 -18.17 2.95
C ILE A 402 17.25 -18.81 1.69
N LYS A 403 16.88 -20.08 1.42
CA LYS A 403 17.37 -20.82 0.25
C LYS A 403 16.89 -20.22 -1.08
N LEU A 404 15.68 -19.67 -1.11
CA LEU A 404 15.06 -19.16 -2.33
C LEU A 404 15.30 -17.67 -2.56
N ALA A 405 15.61 -16.91 -1.52
CA ALA A 405 15.79 -15.45 -1.63
C ALA A 405 17.08 -15.09 -2.36
N HIS A 406 16.98 -14.11 -3.27
CA HIS A 406 18.16 -13.48 -3.86
C HIS A 406 18.97 -12.69 -2.80
N ASN A 407 18.28 -12.04 -1.87
CA ASN A 407 18.86 -11.44 -0.68
C ASN A 407 18.22 -12.08 0.57
N PRO A 408 18.94 -12.97 1.27
CA PRO A 408 18.40 -13.70 2.41
C PRO A 408 18.44 -12.92 3.73
N ALA A 409 18.81 -11.63 3.74
CA ALA A 409 18.96 -10.85 4.97
C ALA A 409 17.66 -10.79 5.81
N SER A 410 16.49 -10.62 5.16
CA SER A 410 15.19 -10.56 5.86
C SER A 410 14.82 -11.90 6.52
N PRO A 411 14.75 -13.03 5.80
CA PRO A 411 14.39 -14.30 6.42
C PRO A 411 15.46 -14.81 7.40
N ALA A 412 16.74 -14.52 7.17
CA ALA A 412 17.82 -14.83 8.12
C ALA A 412 17.66 -14.04 9.43
N LYS A 413 17.29 -12.74 9.36
CA LYS A 413 16.94 -11.96 10.54
C LYS A 413 15.84 -12.64 11.37
N GLN A 414 14.76 -13.03 10.71
CA GLN A 414 13.60 -13.61 11.40
C GLN A 414 13.96 -14.96 12.04
N ARG A 415 14.71 -15.83 11.33
CA ARG A 415 15.15 -17.11 11.87
C ARG A 415 16.16 -16.94 13.00
N GLY A 416 17.09 -15.98 12.88
CA GLY A 416 18.03 -15.64 13.94
C GLY A 416 17.35 -15.14 15.22
N ILE A 417 16.30 -14.29 15.08
CA ILE A 417 15.47 -13.85 16.22
C ILE A 417 14.75 -15.05 16.86
N LEU A 418 14.17 -15.93 16.06
CA LEU A 418 13.52 -17.16 16.55
C LEU A 418 14.50 -18.03 17.32
N ALA A 419 15.68 -18.29 16.77
CA ALA A 419 16.74 -19.06 17.43
C ALA A 419 17.21 -18.40 18.74
N ALA A 420 17.41 -17.07 18.74
CA ALA A 420 17.80 -16.31 19.94
C ALA A 420 16.72 -16.36 21.04
N SER A 421 15.44 -16.31 20.69
CA SER A 421 14.34 -16.44 21.64
C SER A 421 14.30 -17.81 22.34
N GLN A 422 14.81 -18.83 21.65
CA GLN A 422 14.99 -20.20 22.16
C GLN A 422 16.36 -20.44 22.79
N GLN A 423 17.18 -19.39 22.97
CA GLN A 423 18.56 -19.45 23.49
C GLN A 423 19.52 -20.30 22.65
N ARG A 424 19.19 -20.57 21.37
CA ARG A 424 20.05 -21.26 20.40
C ARG A 424 21.02 -20.27 19.76
N TRP A 425 21.93 -19.74 20.56
CA TRP A 425 22.83 -18.66 20.17
C TRP A 425 23.78 -18.99 18.99
N PRO A 426 24.31 -20.24 18.85
CA PRO A 426 25.08 -20.58 17.65
C PRO A 426 24.30 -20.46 16.35
N ASP A 427 23.02 -20.87 16.35
CA ASP A 427 22.15 -20.74 15.18
C ASP A 427 21.82 -19.28 14.90
N ALA A 428 21.47 -18.51 15.94
CA ALA A 428 21.23 -17.08 15.83
C ALA A 428 22.42 -16.33 15.25
N HIS A 429 23.65 -16.64 15.73
CA HIS A 429 24.87 -16.02 15.24
C HIS A 429 25.12 -16.32 13.75
N ARG A 430 24.90 -17.55 13.30
CA ARG A 430 25.02 -17.93 11.89
C ARG A 430 24.05 -17.09 11.03
N ASP A 431 22.81 -16.95 11.45
CA ASP A 431 21.78 -16.24 10.71
C ASP A 431 22.03 -14.72 10.70
N PHE A 432 22.48 -14.14 11.81
CA PHE A 432 22.87 -12.73 11.85
C PHE A 432 24.15 -12.45 11.06
N SER A 433 25.04 -13.44 10.92
CA SER A 433 26.21 -13.33 10.03
C SER A 433 25.76 -13.27 8.56
N THR A 434 24.82 -14.13 8.16
CA THR A 434 24.21 -14.05 6.83
C THR A 434 23.57 -12.67 6.58
N MET A 435 22.91 -12.10 7.60
CA MET A 435 22.34 -10.76 7.50
C MET A 435 23.42 -9.70 7.28
N VAL A 436 24.54 -9.77 8.01
CA VAL A 436 25.67 -8.83 7.84
C VAL A 436 26.33 -8.98 6.47
N GLU A 437 26.47 -10.19 5.95
CA GLU A 437 27.03 -10.44 4.61
C GLU A 437 26.19 -9.81 3.49
N HIS A 438 24.87 -9.88 3.60
CA HIS A 438 23.97 -9.42 2.55
C HIS A 438 23.47 -7.98 2.75
N ASP A 439 23.61 -7.42 3.96
CA ASP A 439 23.25 -6.03 4.27
C ASP A 439 24.28 -5.38 5.23
N PRO A 440 25.55 -5.21 4.79
CA PRO A 440 26.64 -4.74 5.64
C PRO A 440 26.53 -3.27 6.07
N LYS A 441 25.59 -2.52 5.49
CA LYS A 441 25.31 -1.12 5.86
C LYS A 441 24.22 -0.98 6.92
N ASN A 442 23.58 -2.05 7.29
CA ASN A 442 22.52 -2.05 8.28
C ASN A 442 23.08 -2.14 9.70
N PRO A 443 22.96 -1.09 10.53
CA PRO A 443 23.48 -1.12 11.89
C PRO A 443 22.84 -2.21 12.75
N ASP A 444 21.57 -2.55 12.53
CA ASP A 444 20.87 -3.59 13.28
C ASP A 444 21.41 -4.99 12.96
N ALA A 445 21.97 -5.24 11.76
CA ALA A 445 22.60 -6.51 11.44
C ALA A 445 23.82 -6.77 12.33
N TRP A 446 24.70 -5.78 12.43
CA TRP A 446 25.87 -5.84 13.30
C TRP A 446 25.49 -5.91 14.77
N PHE A 447 24.48 -5.14 15.17
CA PHE A 447 23.99 -5.15 16.55
C PHE A 447 23.43 -6.51 16.98
N MET A 448 22.63 -7.17 16.15
CA MET A 448 22.09 -8.49 16.45
C MET A 448 23.20 -9.54 16.51
N ARG A 449 24.22 -9.43 15.64
CA ARG A 449 25.38 -10.32 15.73
C ARG A 449 26.22 -10.04 16.98
N ALA A 450 26.39 -8.78 17.37
CA ALA A 450 27.04 -8.43 18.65
C ALA A 450 26.32 -9.05 19.86
N GLN A 451 24.97 -9.04 19.85
CA GLN A 451 24.19 -9.70 20.90
C GLN A 451 24.45 -11.20 20.98
N SER A 452 24.52 -11.87 19.82
CA SER A 452 24.82 -13.31 19.78
C SER A 452 26.26 -13.62 20.19
N ASN A 453 27.23 -12.78 19.78
CA ASN A 453 28.61 -12.92 20.22
C ASN A 453 28.74 -12.80 21.74
N LEU A 454 28.09 -11.84 22.36
CA LEU A 454 28.08 -11.69 23.83
C LEU A 454 27.47 -12.90 24.53
N ALA A 455 26.39 -13.44 23.99
CA ALA A 455 25.71 -14.62 24.54
C ALA A 455 26.58 -15.90 24.38
N LEU A 456 27.42 -15.95 23.35
CA LEU A 456 28.40 -17.00 23.11
C LEU A 456 29.72 -16.83 23.92
N ASN A 457 29.73 -15.87 24.85
CA ASN A 457 30.91 -15.53 25.65
C ASN A 457 32.16 -15.10 24.81
N GLN A 458 31.86 -14.31 23.74
CA GLN A 458 32.86 -13.73 22.84
C GLN A 458 32.85 -12.19 22.93
N PRO A 459 33.24 -11.60 24.07
CA PRO A 459 33.09 -10.16 24.31
C PRO A 459 33.89 -9.29 23.34
N ALA A 460 35.07 -9.71 22.92
CA ALA A 460 35.89 -8.95 21.96
C ALA A 460 35.20 -8.82 20.59
N ALA A 461 34.60 -9.90 20.07
CA ALA A 461 33.83 -9.89 18.85
C ALA A 461 32.53 -9.05 19.00
N ALA A 462 31.89 -9.14 20.17
CA ALA A 462 30.68 -8.33 20.46
C ALA A 462 30.99 -6.82 20.47
N HIS A 463 32.13 -6.39 21.04
CA HIS A 463 32.60 -5.00 20.99
C HIS A 463 32.87 -4.55 19.56
N SER A 464 33.60 -5.34 18.78
CA SER A 464 33.87 -5.01 17.38
C SER A 464 32.62 -4.81 16.54
N ASP A 465 31.67 -5.73 16.66
CA ASP A 465 30.39 -5.64 15.93
C ASP A 465 29.54 -4.46 16.42
N PHE A 466 29.52 -4.19 17.72
CA PHE A 466 28.80 -3.05 18.29
C PHE A 466 29.39 -1.71 17.82
N ASP A 467 30.72 -1.58 17.79
CA ASP A 467 31.39 -0.38 17.29
C ASP A 467 31.09 -0.17 15.80
N ARG A 468 31.03 -1.25 15.03
CA ARG A 468 30.63 -1.19 13.64
C ARG A 468 29.16 -0.73 13.49
N ALA A 469 28.24 -1.31 14.27
CA ALA A 469 26.84 -0.87 14.30
C ALA A 469 26.74 0.62 14.61
N ARG A 470 27.44 1.08 15.65
CA ARG A 470 27.48 2.50 16.07
C ARG A 470 28.01 3.42 14.97
N SER A 471 29.02 3.00 14.21
CA SER A 471 29.59 3.80 13.12
C SER A 471 28.65 3.96 11.92
N LEU A 472 27.68 3.08 11.76
CA LEU A 472 26.68 3.09 10.67
C LEU A 472 25.36 3.71 11.06
N ALA A 473 25.12 3.83 12.35
CA ALA A 473 23.82 4.24 12.90
C ALA A 473 23.62 5.76 12.92
N ALA A 474 22.37 6.19 12.91
CA ALA A 474 22.00 7.58 13.16
C ALA A 474 22.24 7.99 14.61
N ALA A 475 22.34 9.28 14.90
CA ALA A 475 22.72 9.82 16.20
C ALA A 475 21.80 9.39 17.36
N ASP A 476 20.52 9.14 17.07
CA ASP A 476 19.52 8.72 18.03
C ASP A 476 19.52 7.20 18.31
N TRP A 477 20.24 6.41 17.52
CA TRP A 477 20.29 4.95 17.65
C TRP A 477 20.75 4.48 19.02
N LEU A 478 21.72 5.18 19.63
CA LEU A 478 22.25 4.87 20.96
C LEU A 478 21.24 5.09 22.08
N THR A 479 20.20 5.91 21.85
CA THR A 479 19.15 6.18 22.83
C THR A 479 18.05 5.11 22.85
N ARG A 480 18.08 4.19 21.93
CA ARG A 480 17.15 3.05 21.90
C ARG A 480 17.30 2.20 23.18
N PRO A 481 16.19 1.84 23.86
CA PRO A 481 16.26 1.11 25.13
C PRO A 481 16.94 -0.26 25.03
N ASP A 482 16.84 -0.94 23.88
CA ASP A 482 17.50 -2.23 23.64
C ASP A 482 19.01 -2.06 23.48
N VAL A 483 19.45 -1.02 22.78
CA VAL A 483 20.87 -0.69 22.56
C VAL A 483 21.52 -0.25 23.88
N ALA A 484 20.86 0.65 24.62
CA ALA A 484 21.37 1.14 25.92
C ALA A 484 21.55 -0.02 26.93
N ARG A 485 20.55 -0.91 27.03
CA ARG A 485 20.64 -2.09 27.92
C ARG A 485 21.75 -3.05 27.48
N PHE A 486 21.93 -3.23 26.19
CA PHE A 486 23.02 -4.07 25.67
C PHE A 486 24.38 -3.47 25.99
N LEU A 487 24.57 -2.17 25.82
CA LEU A 487 25.83 -1.47 26.12
C LEU A 487 26.25 -1.65 27.59
N VAL A 488 25.30 -1.56 28.54
CA VAL A 488 25.56 -1.82 29.96
C VAL A 488 26.07 -3.26 30.17
N ARG A 489 25.44 -4.24 29.54
CA ARG A 489 25.84 -5.65 29.63
C ARG A 489 27.21 -5.92 28.99
N LEU A 490 27.45 -5.29 27.83
CA LEU A 490 28.70 -5.42 27.11
C LEU A 490 29.89 -4.90 27.93
N ASN A 491 29.74 -3.74 28.56
CA ASN A 491 30.76 -3.12 29.41
C ASN A 491 30.97 -3.87 30.73
N ALA A 492 29.99 -4.62 31.21
CA ALA A 492 30.11 -5.45 32.39
C ALA A 492 30.72 -6.82 32.11
N ALA A 493 30.85 -7.23 30.85
CA ALA A 493 31.45 -8.51 30.48
C ALA A 493 32.97 -8.46 30.67
N PRO A 494 33.59 -9.47 31.34
CA PRO A 494 35.01 -9.48 31.52
C PRO A 494 35.72 -9.50 30.15
N ALA A 495 36.68 -8.59 29.95
CA ALA A 495 37.54 -8.63 28.79
C ALA A 495 38.20 -10.01 28.72
N GLY A 496 37.82 -10.83 27.74
CA GLY A 496 38.32 -12.20 27.61
C GLY A 496 39.84 -12.20 27.65
N LYS A 497 40.39 -13.09 28.49
CA LYS A 497 41.81 -13.38 28.52
C LYS A 497 42.22 -14.12 27.28
#